data_33ae102b13b1a8a09daab8b75d8288a6
#
_entry.id   33ae102b13b1a8a09daab8b75d8288a6
#
_cell.length_a   1.000
_cell.length_b   1.000
_cell.length_c   1.000
_cell.angle_alpha   90.00
_cell.angle_beta   90.00
_cell.angle_gamma   90.00
#
_symmetry.space_group_name_H-M   'P 1'
#
loop_
_entity.id
_entity.type
_entity.pdbx_description
1 polymer ?
#
loop_
_entity_poly.entity_id
_entity_poly.type
_entity_poly.pdbx_seq_one_letter_code
_entity_poly.pdbx_strand_id
1 'polypeptide(L)'
;MEKSIFAVVGGDARQIALANMLAAEGITVYCSGFEHAAASLIGVASTDPLTAVLMAETVILPMPPTRDGETLNAPLSTYRIALNDEFCAALRGKIVFVGIASKLREVSPGYAQLNLLDYYANESFLLRNAQATAEGALAEIITHYPRTVCGSRVLVTGCGRITRFLAPMLARLGANVTVAARKPTDRSWAVSVGLEALSFPKSLRKAKEFGIVINTVPAPVIDTKWIDALSPDALVMDLASLPGGVDWDTCARRKIKAIRALGLPGKYSPETAAEIVKETVMLILEEG
;
A
#
# COMPACT_ATOMS: atom_id res chain seq x y z
N MET A 1 34.68 4.94 6.31
CA MET A 1 33.27 4.64 6.68
C MET A 1 33.21 3.16 6.96
N GLU A 2 32.89 2.75 8.20
CA GLU A 2 32.53 1.35 8.47
C GLU A 2 31.41 0.96 7.51
N LYS A 3 31.52 -0.23 6.93
CA LYS A 3 30.49 -0.74 6.02
C LYS A 3 29.24 -1.00 6.84
N SER A 4 28.24 -0.14 6.74
CA SER A 4 26.94 -0.35 7.37
C SER A 4 26.35 -1.69 6.92
N ILE A 5 25.93 -2.52 7.88
CA ILE A 5 25.35 -3.84 7.62
C ILE A 5 23.84 -3.74 7.79
N PHE A 6 23.11 -4.07 6.73
CA PHE A 6 21.64 -4.03 6.70
C PHE A 6 21.04 -5.43 6.69
N ALA A 7 19.88 -5.58 7.30
CA ALA A 7 19.01 -6.73 7.09
C ALA A 7 17.68 -6.28 6.47
N VAL A 8 17.23 -6.98 5.44
CA VAL A 8 15.90 -6.84 4.87
C VAL A 8 15.14 -8.14 5.10
N VAL A 9 14.14 -8.11 5.98
CA VAL A 9 13.44 -9.32 6.44
C VAL A 9 11.97 -9.25 6.13
N GLY A 10 11.48 -10.23 5.37
CA GLY A 10 10.09 -10.32 4.94
C GLY A 10 9.68 -9.24 3.92
N GLY A 11 8.40 -9.27 3.57
CA GLY A 11 7.82 -8.36 2.59
C GLY A 11 7.61 -8.96 1.21
N ASP A 12 7.32 -8.10 0.25
CA ASP A 12 7.02 -8.47 -1.13
C ASP A 12 8.17 -8.08 -2.09
N ALA A 13 7.90 -8.05 -3.40
CA ALA A 13 8.89 -7.73 -4.42
C ALA A 13 9.62 -6.39 -4.21
N ARG A 14 9.02 -5.44 -3.46
CA ARG A 14 9.67 -4.16 -3.10
C ARG A 14 10.92 -4.39 -2.25
N GLN A 15 10.85 -5.28 -1.27
CA GLN A 15 11.97 -5.56 -0.38
C GLN A 15 13.11 -6.27 -1.11
N ILE A 16 12.81 -7.09 -2.11
CA ILE A 16 13.84 -7.69 -2.98
C ILE A 16 14.56 -6.60 -3.78
N ALA A 17 13.79 -5.73 -4.43
CA ALA A 17 14.36 -4.59 -5.18
C ALA A 17 15.17 -3.67 -4.26
N LEU A 18 14.65 -3.37 -3.06
CA LEU A 18 15.36 -2.58 -2.04
C LEU A 18 16.70 -3.21 -1.64
N ALA A 19 16.70 -4.51 -1.35
CA ALA A 19 17.92 -5.23 -0.96
C ALA A 19 18.96 -5.20 -2.08
N ASN A 20 18.53 -5.42 -3.32
CA ASN A 20 19.42 -5.34 -4.49
C ASN A 20 19.99 -3.94 -4.71
N MET A 21 19.17 -2.88 -4.52
CA MET A 21 19.62 -1.48 -4.63
C MET A 21 20.65 -1.14 -3.57
N LEU A 22 20.42 -1.53 -2.31
CA LEU A 22 21.38 -1.31 -1.21
C LEU A 22 22.71 -2.04 -1.48
N ALA A 23 22.66 -3.30 -1.94
CA ALA A 23 23.84 -4.07 -2.29
C ALA A 23 24.62 -3.45 -3.47
N ALA A 24 23.92 -2.92 -4.48
CA ALA A 24 24.54 -2.24 -5.62
C ALA A 24 25.30 -0.96 -5.21
N GLU A 25 24.91 -0.32 -4.11
CA GLU A 25 25.62 0.82 -3.50
C GLU A 25 26.80 0.40 -2.59
N GLY A 26 27.09 -0.91 -2.53
CA GLY A 26 28.23 -1.43 -1.75
C GLY A 26 27.92 -1.69 -0.28
N ILE A 27 26.65 -1.61 0.13
CA ILE A 27 26.18 -1.94 1.47
C ILE A 27 26.14 -3.48 1.60
N THR A 28 26.59 -4.00 2.74
CA THR A 28 26.43 -5.43 3.04
C THR A 28 24.99 -5.69 3.47
N VAL A 29 24.28 -6.55 2.75
CA VAL A 29 22.85 -6.83 2.99
C VAL A 29 22.62 -8.31 3.26
N TYR A 30 21.96 -8.61 4.38
CA TYR A 30 21.39 -9.91 4.71
C TYR A 30 19.89 -9.91 4.43
N CYS A 31 19.39 -10.99 3.79
CA CYS A 31 17.97 -11.11 3.44
C CYS A 31 17.37 -12.39 3.98
N SER A 32 16.07 -12.33 4.33
CA SER A 32 15.30 -13.52 4.71
C SER A 32 13.83 -13.37 4.34
N GLY A 33 13.18 -14.52 4.02
CA GLY A 33 11.75 -14.57 3.74
C GLY A 33 11.38 -14.31 2.28
N PHE A 34 12.25 -14.68 1.32
CA PHE A 34 12.07 -14.46 -0.12
C PHE A 34 12.24 -15.75 -0.95
N GLU A 35 12.08 -16.91 -0.37
CA GLU A 35 12.38 -18.21 -0.99
C GLU A 35 11.47 -18.52 -2.19
N HIS A 36 10.24 -17.98 -2.22
CA HIS A 36 9.28 -18.07 -3.33
C HIS A 36 9.34 -16.90 -4.31
N ALA A 37 10.39 -16.09 -4.22
CA ALA A 37 10.48 -14.92 -5.08
C ALA A 37 10.74 -15.30 -6.54
N ALA A 38 9.97 -14.70 -7.46
CA ALA A 38 10.26 -14.77 -8.89
C ALA A 38 11.48 -13.91 -9.28
N ALA A 39 11.75 -12.84 -8.54
CA ALA A 39 12.90 -11.96 -8.75
C ALA A 39 14.12 -12.48 -7.99
N SER A 40 15.29 -12.36 -8.62
CA SER A 40 16.55 -12.80 -8.01
C SER A 40 17.07 -11.80 -6.99
N LEU A 41 17.62 -12.29 -5.90
CA LEU A 41 18.46 -11.54 -4.98
C LEU A 41 19.87 -11.44 -5.60
N ILE A 42 20.39 -10.21 -5.75
CA ILE A 42 21.67 -9.92 -6.41
C ILE A 42 22.59 -9.19 -5.43
N GLY A 43 23.76 -9.77 -5.17
CA GLY A 43 24.77 -9.17 -4.30
C GLY A 43 24.42 -9.18 -2.80
N VAL A 44 23.41 -9.98 -2.40
CA VAL A 44 22.94 -10.07 -1.01
C VAL A 44 23.13 -11.49 -0.45
N ALA A 45 23.30 -11.59 0.87
CA ALA A 45 23.40 -12.87 1.56
C ALA A 45 22.03 -13.32 2.08
N SER A 46 21.54 -14.47 1.61
CA SER A 46 20.30 -15.07 2.10
C SER A 46 20.58 -15.96 3.31
N THR A 47 19.80 -15.78 4.39
CA THR A 47 19.93 -16.55 5.62
C THR A 47 18.57 -16.66 6.32
N ASP A 48 18.52 -17.33 7.48
CA ASP A 48 17.32 -17.34 8.33
C ASP A 48 17.06 -15.95 8.95
N PRO A 49 15.81 -15.67 9.38
CA PRO A 49 15.43 -14.33 9.83
C PRO A 49 16.21 -13.85 11.06
N LEU A 50 16.47 -14.74 12.00
CA LEU A 50 17.15 -14.39 13.24
C LEU A 50 18.61 -14.06 12.98
N THR A 51 19.29 -14.88 12.19
CA THR A 51 20.68 -14.64 11.76
C THR A 51 20.78 -13.33 10.98
N ALA A 52 19.88 -13.07 10.03
CA ALA A 52 19.87 -11.81 9.29
C ALA A 52 19.81 -10.59 10.23
N VAL A 53 18.89 -10.61 11.20
CA VAL A 53 18.75 -9.54 12.18
C VAL A 53 19.98 -9.42 13.07
N LEU A 54 20.53 -10.51 13.57
CA LEU A 54 21.68 -10.50 14.49
C LEU A 54 22.95 -9.94 13.81
N MET A 55 23.17 -10.25 12.53
CA MET A 55 24.32 -9.80 11.75
C MET A 55 24.26 -8.31 11.37
N ALA A 56 23.07 -7.69 11.39
CA ALA A 56 22.87 -6.33 10.91
C ALA A 56 22.88 -5.30 12.04
N GLU A 57 23.24 -4.06 11.72
CA GLU A 57 23.08 -2.87 12.55
C GLU A 57 21.74 -2.19 12.29
N THR A 58 21.34 -2.18 11.02
CA THR A 58 20.08 -1.61 10.55
C THR A 58 19.18 -2.71 9.98
N VAL A 59 17.95 -2.74 10.43
CA VAL A 59 16.94 -3.74 10.01
C VAL A 59 15.78 -3.02 9.33
N ILE A 60 15.40 -3.49 8.14
CA ILE A 60 14.23 -2.96 7.40
C ILE A 60 13.17 -4.06 7.35
N LEU A 61 12.03 -3.76 7.97
CA LEU A 61 10.86 -4.61 8.02
C LEU A 61 9.78 -4.13 7.03
N PRO A 62 8.84 -5.01 6.60
CA PRO A 62 7.86 -4.68 5.58
C PRO A 62 6.75 -3.72 6.01
N MET A 63 5.95 -3.34 5.05
CA MET A 63 4.75 -2.50 5.22
C MET A 63 3.49 -3.23 4.68
N PRO A 64 2.49 -3.54 5.52
CA PRO A 64 2.56 -3.53 6.98
C PRO A 64 3.50 -4.63 7.51
N PRO A 65 4.05 -4.49 8.73
CA PRO A 65 4.96 -5.51 9.28
C PRO A 65 4.25 -6.81 9.61
N THR A 66 2.98 -6.74 9.94
CA THR A 66 2.14 -7.92 10.22
C THR A 66 0.71 -7.69 9.74
N ARG A 67 0.00 -8.79 9.48
CA ARG A 67 -1.43 -8.80 9.12
C ARG A 67 -2.29 -9.50 10.16
N ASP A 68 -1.71 -10.42 10.91
CA ASP A 68 -2.36 -11.26 11.92
C ASP A 68 -1.97 -10.90 13.37
N GLY A 69 -0.94 -10.04 13.56
CA GLY A 69 -0.40 -9.70 14.87
C GLY A 69 0.54 -10.77 15.47
N GLU A 70 0.78 -11.87 14.75
CA GLU A 70 1.57 -13.01 15.23
C GLU A 70 2.81 -13.27 14.38
N THR A 71 2.70 -13.01 13.06
CA THR A 71 3.77 -13.28 12.11
C THR A 71 4.16 -12.05 11.31
N LEU A 72 5.43 -11.98 10.93
CA LEU A 72 5.92 -10.99 10.00
C LEU A 72 5.25 -11.18 8.63
N ASN A 73 4.87 -10.08 8.00
CA ASN A 73 4.28 -10.10 6.67
C ASN A 73 5.35 -10.48 5.63
N ALA A 74 5.45 -11.76 5.31
CA ALA A 74 6.43 -12.32 4.39
C ALA A 74 5.75 -13.26 3.38
N PRO A 75 4.95 -12.73 2.42
CA PRO A 75 4.19 -13.55 1.47
C PRO A 75 5.07 -14.36 0.49
N LEU A 76 6.36 -14.05 0.41
CA LEU A 76 7.34 -14.76 -0.42
C LEU A 76 8.18 -15.77 0.36
N SER A 77 7.90 -15.94 1.65
CA SER A 77 8.59 -16.92 2.48
C SER A 77 7.97 -18.31 2.36
N THR A 78 8.81 -19.35 2.44
CA THR A 78 8.38 -20.76 2.54
C THR A 78 7.90 -21.13 3.94
N TYR A 79 8.16 -20.29 4.94
CA TYR A 79 7.81 -20.52 6.34
C TYR A 79 7.27 -19.25 7.01
N ARG A 80 6.58 -19.44 8.15
CA ARG A 80 6.09 -18.33 8.94
C ARG A 80 7.20 -17.78 9.82
N ILE A 81 7.46 -16.48 9.74
CA ILE A 81 8.41 -15.77 10.59
C ILE A 81 7.64 -15.26 11.81
N ALA A 82 7.78 -15.95 12.95
CA ALA A 82 7.06 -15.59 14.16
C ALA A 82 7.57 -14.29 14.77
N LEU A 83 6.66 -13.42 15.18
CA LEU A 83 6.95 -12.21 15.96
C LEU A 83 6.96 -12.55 17.47
N ASN A 84 7.83 -13.47 17.86
CA ASN A 84 8.01 -13.95 19.23
C ASN A 84 9.02 -13.09 20.02
N ASP A 85 9.22 -13.45 21.29
CA ASP A 85 10.16 -12.74 22.18
C ASP A 85 11.63 -12.85 21.71
N GLU A 86 12.00 -13.93 21.06
CA GLU A 86 13.36 -14.15 20.53
C GLU A 86 13.64 -13.17 19.37
N PHE A 87 12.71 -13.05 18.42
CA PHE A 87 12.81 -12.10 17.33
C PHE A 87 12.79 -10.65 17.85
N CYS A 88 11.95 -10.36 18.83
CA CYS A 88 11.92 -9.07 19.51
C CYS A 88 13.23 -8.75 20.19
N ALA A 89 13.84 -9.72 20.89
CA ALA A 89 15.12 -9.55 21.57
C ALA A 89 16.27 -9.28 20.59
N ALA A 90 16.27 -9.94 19.43
CA ALA A 90 17.26 -9.72 18.38
C ALA A 90 17.22 -8.29 17.79
N LEU A 91 16.06 -7.64 17.80
CA LEU A 91 15.87 -6.26 17.32
C LEU A 91 16.36 -5.20 18.32
N ARG A 92 16.61 -5.56 19.60
CA ARG A 92 17.04 -4.60 20.61
C ARG A 92 18.42 -4.03 20.31
N GLY A 93 18.55 -2.71 20.49
CA GLY A 93 19.81 -1.99 20.24
C GLY A 93 20.15 -1.78 18.77
N LYS A 94 19.26 -2.18 17.84
CA LYS A 94 19.42 -1.95 16.41
C LYS A 94 18.58 -0.77 15.93
N ILE A 95 18.95 -0.21 14.79
CA ILE A 95 18.13 0.76 14.06
C ILE A 95 17.10 -0.03 13.28
N VAL A 96 15.80 0.10 13.63
CA VAL A 96 14.73 -0.70 13.03
C VAL A 96 13.77 0.19 12.25
N PHE A 97 13.81 0.07 10.94
CA PHE A 97 12.85 0.70 10.04
C PHE A 97 11.66 -0.22 9.78
N VAL A 98 10.47 0.36 9.83
CA VAL A 98 9.23 -0.39 9.60
C VAL A 98 8.17 0.52 8.99
N GLY A 99 7.30 0.00 8.15
CA GLY A 99 6.13 0.75 7.67
C GLY A 99 4.89 0.44 8.51
N ILE A 100 4.27 1.48 9.10
CA ILE A 100 3.15 1.38 10.05
C ILE A 100 3.61 0.75 11.38
N ALA A 101 4.53 1.44 12.06
CA ALA A 101 5.13 0.99 13.31
C ALA A 101 4.13 0.65 14.43
N SER A 102 2.95 1.30 14.45
CA SER A 102 1.89 1.00 15.40
C SER A 102 1.49 -0.46 15.39
N LYS A 103 1.39 -1.09 14.22
CA LYS A 103 1.04 -2.50 14.09
C LYS A 103 2.07 -3.45 14.70
N LEU A 104 3.35 -3.09 14.65
CA LEU A 104 4.39 -3.89 15.29
C LEU A 104 4.39 -3.68 16.81
N ARG A 105 4.17 -2.44 17.27
CA ARG A 105 4.06 -2.13 18.71
C ARG A 105 2.89 -2.84 19.39
N GLU A 106 1.81 -3.10 18.65
CA GLU A 106 0.62 -3.80 19.13
C GLU A 106 0.83 -5.31 19.35
N VAL A 107 1.90 -5.90 18.81
CA VAL A 107 2.19 -7.35 18.90
C VAL A 107 2.43 -7.77 20.36
N SER A 108 3.30 -7.05 21.07
CA SER A 108 3.56 -7.31 22.49
C SER A 108 4.22 -6.09 23.18
N PRO A 109 4.23 -6.03 24.52
CA PRO A 109 4.95 -5.00 25.26
C PRO A 109 6.44 -4.88 24.90
N GLY A 110 7.09 -5.98 24.52
CA GLY A 110 8.48 -6.00 24.08
C GLY A 110 8.66 -5.17 22.81
N TYR A 111 7.80 -5.35 21.82
CA TYR A 111 7.83 -4.57 20.58
C TYR A 111 7.48 -3.09 20.78
N ALA A 112 6.59 -2.80 21.75
CA ALA A 112 6.24 -1.41 22.09
C ALA A 112 7.43 -0.60 22.65
N GLN A 113 8.44 -1.28 23.23
CA GLN A 113 9.64 -0.66 23.79
C GLN A 113 10.77 -0.49 22.79
N LEU A 114 10.67 -1.06 21.58
CA LEU A 114 11.69 -0.91 20.53
C LEU A 114 11.70 0.51 19.97
N ASN A 115 12.90 1.01 19.65
CA ASN A 115 13.03 2.24 18.87
C ASN A 115 12.76 1.96 17.39
N LEU A 116 11.49 2.11 16.99
CA LEU A 116 11.04 1.86 15.64
C LEU A 116 10.95 3.17 14.86
N LEU A 117 11.66 3.25 13.75
CA LEU A 117 11.62 4.37 12.79
C LEU A 117 10.58 4.05 11.71
N ASP A 118 9.48 4.79 11.71
CA ASP A 118 8.36 4.55 10.81
C ASP A 118 8.52 5.34 9.50
N TYR A 119 9.02 4.67 8.44
CA TYR A 119 9.12 5.31 7.12
C TYR A 119 7.76 5.65 6.50
N TYR A 120 6.67 5.02 6.96
CA TYR A 120 5.31 5.35 6.53
C TYR A 120 4.78 6.64 7.18
N ALA A 121 5.42 7.17 8.20
CA ALA A 121 5.06 8.46 8.79
C ALA A 121 5.58 9.66 7.97
N ASN A 122 6.51 9.44 7.04
CA ASN A 122 7.10 10.49 6.20
C ASN A 122 6.12 10.93 5.10
N GLU A 123 5.85 12.24 4.99
CA GLU A 123 4.86 12.77 4.02
C GLU A 123 5.34 12.61 2.57
N SER A 124 6.65 12.75 2.30
CA SER A 124 7.20 12.53 0.97
C SER A 124 7.01 11.08 0.52
N PHE A 125 7.27 10.12 1.45
CA PHE A 125 6.96 8.72 1.24
C PHE A 125 5.49 8.52 0.87
N LEU A 126 4.58 9.08 1.68
CA LEU A 126 3.13 8.91 1.49
C LEU A 126 2.63 9.45 0.15
N LEU A 127 3.17 10.60 -0.30
CA LEU A 127 2.81 11.19 -1.59
C LEU A 127 3.28 10.31 -2.76
N ARG A 128 4.55 9.91 -2.76
CA ARG A 128 5.13 9.07 -3.83
C ARG A 128 4.49 7.69 -3.88
N ASN A 129 4.25 7.07 -2.71
CA ASN A 129 3.55 5.79 -2.61
C ASN A 129 2.09 5.88 -3.10
N ALA A 130 1.41 7.03 -2.88
CA ALA A 130 0.07 7.26 -3.39
C ALA A 130 0.04 7.40 -4.93
N GLN A 131 1.07 7.99 -5.53
CA GLN A 131 1.22 8.02 -6.99
C GLN A 131 1.36 6.60 -7.56
N ALA A 132 2.29 5.81 -7.05
CA ALA A 132 2.47 4.42 -7.47
C ALA A 132 1.19 3.57 -7.24
N THR A 133 0.46 3.86 -6.15
CA THR A 133 -0.85 3.23 -5.90
C THR A 133 -1.88 3.61 -6.96
N ALA A 134 -1.91 4.87 -7.40
CA ALA A 134 -2.84 5.34 -8.43
C ALA A 134 -2.57 4.69 -9.78
N GLU A 135 -1.31 4.52 -10.16
CA GLU A 135 -0.90 3.82 -11.38
C GLU A 135 -1.28 2.33 -11.32
N GLY A 136 -1.03 1.67 -10.20
CA GLY A 136 -1.47 0.29 -9.99
C GLY A 136 -2.99 0.13 -9.98
N ALA A 137 -3.74 1.10 -9.45
CA ALA A 137 -5.20 1.11 -9.53
C ALA A 137 -5.70 1.23 -10.98
N LEU A 138 -5.04 2.04 -11.81
CA LEU A 138 -5.34 2.14 -13.22
C LEU A 138 -5.10 0.79 -13.95
N ALA A 139 -4.01 0.10 -13.63
CA ALA A 139 -3.74 -1.23 -14.17
C ALA A 139 -4.83 -2.24 -13.79
N GLU A 140 -5.29 -2.24 -12.54
CA GLU A 140 -6.40 -3.09 -12.09
C GLU A 140 -7.71 -2.75 -12.82
N ILE A 141 -8.00 -1.46 -13.02
CA ILE A 141 -9.18 -1.04 -13.78
C ILE A 141 -9.13 -1.60 -15.20
N ILE A 142 -8.01 -1.40 -15.92
CA ILE A 142 -7.85 -1.87 -17.30
C ILE A 142 -7.97 -3.40 -17.39
N THR A 143 -7.43 -4.12 -16.40
CA THR A 143 -7.46 -5.58 -16.37
C THR A 143 -8.88 -6.13 -16.12
N HIS A 144 -9.67 -5.43 -15.31
CA HIS A 144 -10.91 -5.98 -14.77
C HIS A 144 -12.19 -5.35 -15.30
N TYR A 145 -12.13 -4.15 -15.85
CA TYR A 145 -13.27 -3.49 -16.44
C TYR A 145 -13.43 -3.91 -17.91
N PRO A 146 -14.60 -4.46 -18.32
CA PRO A 146 -14.73 -5.05 -19.65
C PRO A 146 -14.93 -4.04 -20.79
N ARG A 147 -14.90 -2.75 -20.47
CA ARG A 147 -15.08 -1.64 -21.43
C ARG A 147 -13.88 -0.71 -21.40
N THR A 148 -13.81 0.21 -22.36
CA THR A 148 -12.78 1.27 -22.34
C THR A 148 -12.97 2.22 -21.16
N VAL A 149 -11.88 2.69 -20.58
CA VAL A 149 -11.90 3.74 -19.54
C VAL A 149 -12.35 5.06 -20.17
N CYS A 150 -11.90 5.35 -21.40
CA CYS A 150 -12.34 6.52 -22.18
C CYS A 150 -13.88 6.47 -22.38
N GLY A 151 -14.55 7.59 -22.07
CA GLY A 151 -16.01 7.72 -22.11
C GLY A 151 -16.76 7.12 -20.92
N SER A 152 -16.09 6.32 -20.07
CA SER A 152 -16.72 5.71 -18.90
C SER A 152 -16.99 6.74 -17.79
N ARG A 153 -18.11 6.57 -17.08
CA ARG A 153 -18.43 7.37 -15.88
C ARG A 153 -17.81 6.70 -14.67
N VAL A 154 -16.88 7.42 -14.02
CA VAL A 154 -16.10 6.94 -12.88
C VAL A 154 -16.44 7.74 -11.64
N LEU A 155 -16.77 7.08 -10.56
CA LEU A 155 -16.85 7.68 -9.23
C LEU A 155 -15.60 7.33 -8.43
N VAL A 156 -14.98 8.35 -7.81
CA VAL A 156 -13.94 8.17 -6.81
C VAL A 156 -14.44 8.73 -5.47
N THR A 157 -14.55 7.90 -4.44
CA THR A 157 -14.94 8.35 -3.10
C THR A 157 -13.74 8.71 -2.26
N GLY A 158 -13.83 9.85 -1.54
CA GLY A 158 -12.73 10.46 -0.83
C GLY A 158 -11.92 11.44 -1.71
N CYS A 159 -11.07 12.22 -1.07
CA CYS A 159 -10.18 13.19 -1.74
C CYS A 159 -8.81 13.23 -1.07
N GLY A 160 -8.29 12.05 -0.72
CA GLY A 160 -6.96 11.86 -0.16
C GLY A 160 -5.87 11.87 -1.23
N ARG A 161 -4.64 11.52 -0.82
CA ARG A 161 -3.46 11.50 -1.69
C ARG A 161 -3.68 10.66 -2.94
N ILE A 162 -4.21 9.43 -2.81
CA ILE A 162 -4.47 8.53 -3.94
C ILE A 162 -5.44 9.18 -4.94
N THR A 163 -6.56 9.72 -4.47
CA THR A 163 -7.55 10.37 -5.33
C THR A 163 -6.96 11.53 -6.12
N ARG A 164 -6.07 12.31 -5.50
CA ARG A 164 -5.43 13.47 -6.12
C ARG A 164 -4.50 13.12 -7.28
N PHE A 165 -4.00 11.89 -7.33
CA PHE A 165 -3.26 11.36 -8.49
C PHE A 165 -4.21 10.62 -9.45
N LEU A 166 -5.01 9.69 -8.96
CA LEU A 166 -5.81 8.79 -9.78
C LEU A 166 -6.91 9.51 -10.57
N ALA A 167 -7.66 10.43 -9.93
CA ALA A 167 -8.80 11.08 -10.59
C ALA A 167 -8.38 11.93 -11.80
N PRO A 168 -7.31 12.77 -11.73
CA PRO A 168 -6.79 13.44 -12.92
C PRO A 168 -6.22 12.50 -13.97
N MET A 169 -5.57 11.38 -13.60
CA MET A 169 -5.09 10.37 -14.55
C MET A 169 -6.24 9.77 -15.37
N LEU A 170 -7.32 9.36 -14.69
CA LEU A 170 -8.52 8.81 -15.35
C LEU A 170 -9.18 9.85 -16.27
N ALA A 171 -9.26 11.12 -15.85
CA ALA A 171 -9.80 12.18 -16.68
C ALA A 171 -8.97 12.43 -17.95
N ARG A 172 -7.63 12.39 -17.84
CA ARG A 172 -6.71 12.50 -19.01
C ARG A 172 -6.86 11.32 -19.97
N LEU A 173 -7.27 10.16 -19.49
CA LEU A 173 -7.63 9.01 -20.34
C LEU A 173 -9.03 9.15 -20.98
N GLY A 174 -9.71 10.28 -20.79
CA GLY A 174 -11.02 10.54 -21.35
C GLY A 174 -12.20 10.00 -20.55
N ALA A 175 -12.01 9.59 -19.29
CA ALA A 175 -13.11 9.22 -18.41
C ALA A 175 -13.87 10.44 -17.89
N ASN A 176 -15.17 10.28 -17.66
CA ASN A 176 -16.01 11.27 -16.98
C ASN A 176 -15.93 11.04 -15.46
N VAL A 177 -14.99 11.71 -14.81
CA VAL A 177 -14.67 11.46 -13.40
C VAL A 177 -15.45 12.39 -12.48
N THR A 178 -16.14 11.78 -11.50
CA THR A 178 -16.81 12.44 -10.38
C THR A 178 -16.10 12.10 -9.08
N VAL A 179 -15.73 13.10 -8.29
CA VAL A 179 -15.19 12.91 -6.93
C VAL A 179 -16.30 13.11 -5.92
N ALA A 180 -16.59 12.10 -5.10
CA ALA A 180 -17.51 12.23 -3.97
C ALA A 180 -16.74 12.48 -2.68
N ALA A 181 -16.91 13.66 -2.07
CA ALA A 181 -16.22 14.00 -0.84
C ALA A 181 -17.15 14.71 0.17
N ARG A 182 -16.86 14.46 1.46
CA ARG A 182 -17.62 15.06 2.58
C ARG A 182 -17.36 16.55 2.72
N LYS A 183 -16.07 16.93 2.72
CA LYS A 183 -15.66 18.31 2.96
C LYS A 183 -15.90 19.19 1.72
N PRO A 184 -16.46 20.41 1.89
CA PRO A 184 -16.58 21.36 0.78
C PRO A 184 -15.24 21.69 0.12
N THR A 185 -14.17 21.85 0.90
CA THR A 185 -12.81 22.13 0.41
C THR A 185 -12.29 21.05 -0.55
N ASP A 186 -12.56 19.78 -0.26
CA ASP A 186 -12.18 18.66 -1.13
C ASP A 186 -12.95 18.70 -2.46
N ARG A 187 -14.24 19.03 -2.41
CA ARG A 187 -15.04 19.21 -3.63
C ARG A 187 -14.58 20.41 -4.45
N SER A 188 -14.21 21.51 -3.79
CA SER A 188 -13.63 22.69 -4.47
C SER A 188 -12.32 22.34 -5.16
N TRP A 189 -11.46 21.54 -4.52
CA TRP A 189 -10.25 21.03 -5.17
C TRP A 189 -10.59 20.24 -6.44
N ALA A 190 -11.52 19.31 -6.38
CA ALA A 190 -11.89 18.52 -7.56
C ALA A 190 -12.37 19.41 -8.72
N VAL A 191 -13.20 20.40 -8.43
CA VAL A 191 -13.65 21.36 -9.43
C VAL A 191 -12.49 22.19 -10.00
N SER A 192 -11.53 22.63 -9.16
CA SER A 192 -10.39 23.44 -9.62
C SER A 192 -9.46 22.71 -10.57
N VAL A 193 -9.47 21.36 -10.55
CA VAL A 193 -8.71 20.53 -11.49
C VAL A 193 -9.57 19.98 -12.64
N GLY A 194 -10.78 20.54 -12.84
CA GLY A 194 -11.66 20.22 -13.97
C GLY A 194 -12.52 18.96 -13.80
N LEU A 195 -12.68 18.44 -12.57
CA LEU A 195 -13.47 17.25 -12.30
C LEU A 195 -14.88 17.60 -11.79
N GLU A 196 -15.86 16.72 -12.00
CA GLU A 196 -17.15 16.81 -11.33
C GLU A 196 -16.98 16.48 -9.84
N ALA A 197 -17.69 17.23 -8.96
CA ALA A 197 -17.64 16.99 -7.53
C ALA A 197 -19.03 16.95 -6.90
N LEU A 198 -19.27 15.92 -6.09
CA LEU A 198 -20.55 15.70 -5.42
C LEU A 198 -20.35 15.44 -3.91
N SER A 199 -21.40 15.68 -3.12
CA SER A 199 -21.50 15.10 -1.79
C SER A 199 -21.92 13.63 -1.88
N PHE A 200 -21.63 12.80 -0.86
CA PHE A 200 -22.03 11.41 -0.84
C PHE A 200 -23.54 11.16 -1.12
N PRO A 201 -24.49 11.90 -0.50
CA PRO A 201 -25.90 11.71 -0.82
C PRO A 201 -26.27 12.06 -2.26
N LYS A 202 -25.60 13.06 -2.87
CA LYS A 202 -25.84 13.42 -4.27
C LYS A 202 -25.24 12.38 -5.22
N SER A 203 -24.07 11.83 -4.92
CA SER A 203 -23.47 10.80 -5.75
C SER A 203 -24.24 9.48 -5.68
N LEU A 204 -24.82 9.10 -4.53
CA LEU A 204 -25.68 7.93 -4.41
C LEU A 204 -26.91 8.01 -5.34
N ARG A 205 -27.52 9.20 -5.51
CA ARG A 205 -28.66 9.36 -6.43
C ARG A 205 -28.30 9.08 -7.89
N LYS A 206 -27.01 9.19 -8.24
CA LYS A 206 -26.45 8.93 -9.57
C LYS A 206 -25.77 7.55 -9.65
N ALA A 207 -25.85 6.72 -8.62
CA ALA A 207 -25.08 5.47 -8.51
C ALA A 207 -25.21 4.58 -9.76
N LYS A 208 -26.41 4.44 -10.32
CA LYS A 208 -26.69 3.64 -11.53
C LYS A 208 -25.91 4.11 -12.77
N GLU A 209 -25.45 5.36 -12.79
CA GLU A 209 -24.76 5.93 -13.94
C GLU A 209 -23.26 5.59 -13.97
N PHE A 210 -22.68 5.18 -12.84
CA PHE A 210 -21.27 4.89 -12.75
C PHE A 210 -20.96 3.46 -13.20
N GLY A 211 -20.09 3.34 -14.19
CA GLY A 211 -19.54 2.06 -14.63
C GLY A 211 -18.36 1.59 -13.76
N ILE A 212 -17.67 2.52 -13.11
CA ILE A 212 -16.54 2.24 -12.22
C ILE A 212 -16.73 3.04 -10.93
N VAL A 213 -16.64 2.37 -9.78
CA VAL A 213 -16.69 2.99 -8.45
C VAL A 213 -15.43 2.63 -7.69
N ILE A 214 -14.66 3.64 -7.31
CA ILE A 214 -13.36 3.48 -6.63
C ILE A 214 -13.48 4.07 -5.24
N ASN A 215 -13.31 3.24 -4.21
CA ASN A 215 -13.29 3.70 -2.84
C ASN A 215 -11.85 3.96 -2.35
N THR A 216 -11.62 5.15 -1.76
CA THR A 216 -10.36 5.49 -1.08
C THR A 216 -10.57 5.84 0.40
N VAL A 217 -11.78 5.66 0.92
CA VAL A 217 -12.15 6.02 2.30
C VAL A 217 -12.13 4.77 3.18
N PRO A 218 -11.33 4.72 4.26
CA PRO A 218 -11.27 3.57 5.17
C PRO A 218 -12.45 3.57 6.18
N ALA A 219 -13.67 3.72 5.67
CA ALA A 219 -14.90 3.70 6.43
C ALA A 219 -16.04 3.21 5.50
N PRO A 220 -17.12 2.59 6.02
CA PRO A 220 -18.17 1.99 5.23
C PRO A 220 -19.00 3.06 4.48
N VAL A 221 -18.53 3.46 3.29
CA VAL A 221 -19.17 4.47 2.44
C VAL A 221 -19.84 3.88 1.19
N ILE A 222 -19.43 2.69 0.77
CA ILE A 222 -20.06 1.90 -0.30
C ILE A 222 -20.81 0.75 0.38
N ASP A 223 -21.89 1.13 1.03
CA ASP A 223 -22.76 0.24 1.81
C ASP A 223 -23.77 -0.50 0.92
N THR A 224 -24.66 -1.30 1.53
CA THR A 224 -25.75 -2.02 0.87
C THR A 224 -26.57 -1.11 -0.04
N LYS A 225 -26.90 0.12 0.40
CA LYS A 225 -27.73 1.05 -0.40
C LYS A 225 -27.02 1.48 -1.66
N TRP A 226 -25.70 1.71 -1.58
CA TRP A 226 -24.86 2.03 -2.72
C TRP A 226 -24.85 0.90 -3.73
N ILE A 227 -24.57 -0.32 -3.26
CA ILE A 227 -24.43 -1.50 -4.11
C ILE A 227 -25.75 -1.86 -4.76
N ASP A 228 -26.86 -1.75 -4.03
CA ASP A 228 -28.21 -1.98 -4.60
C ASP A 228 -28.59 -0.99 -5.70
N ALA A 229 -28.05 0.24 -5.65
CA ALA A 229 -28.29 1.28 -6.63
C ALA A 229 -27.38 1.21 -7.87
N LEU A 230 -26.30 0.39 -7.83
CA LEU A 230 -25.36 0.25 -8.95
C LEU A 230 -25.96 -0.52 -10.13
N SER A 231 -25.41 -0.25 -11.34
CA SER A 231 -25.61 -1.14 -12.48
C SER A 231 -24.98 -2.51 -12.22
N PRO A 232 -25.61 -3.63 -12.65
CA PRO A 232 -25.00 -4.97 -12.53
C PRO A 232 -23.61 -5.10 -13.17
N ASP A 233 -23.33 -4.31 -14.21
CA ASP A 233 -22.07 -4.31 -14.95
C ASP A 233 -21.00 -3.41 -14.31
N ALA A 234 -21.28 -2.76 -13.19
CA ALA A 234 -20.33 -1.86 -12.53
C ALA A 234 -19.13 -2.63 -11.94
N LEU A 235 -17.96 -2.05 -12.06
CA LEU A 235 -16.76 -2.46 -11.32
C LEU A 235 -16.64 -1.65 -10.03
N VAL A 236 -16.57 -2.31 -8.89
CA VAL A 236 -16.27 -1.70 -7.60
C VAL A 236 -14.83 -2.03 -7.20
N MET A 237 -14.05 -1.02 -6.83
CA MET A 237 -12.65 -1.20 -6.38
C MET A 237 -12.44 -0.52 -5.03
N ASP A 238 -11.89 -1.24 -4.06
CA ASP A 238 -11.52 -0.68 -2.76
C ASP A 238 -10.00 -0.55 -2.64
N LEU A 239 -9.52 0.70 -2.62
CA LEU A 239 -8.12 1.09 -2.42
C LEU A 239 -7.84 1.48 -0.96
N ALA A 240 -8.87 1.58 -0.15
CA ALA A 240 -8.72 2.02 1.24
C ALA A 240 -7.99 0.95 2.07
N SER A 241 -7.17 1.41 3.02
CA SER A 241 -6.58 0.52 4.02
C SER A 241 -7.66 -0.19 4.83
N LEU A 242 -7.32 -1.37 5.38
CA LEU A 242 -8.26 -2.13 6.20
C LEU A 242 -8.82 -1.30 7.36
N PRO A 243 -10.11 -1.47 7.67
CA PRO A 243 -11.04 -2.50 7.20
C PRO A 243 -11.60 -2.26 5.78
N GLY A 244 -11.32 -1.14 5.13
CA GLY A 244 -11.89 -0.75 3.85
C GLY A 244 -13.24 -0.06 3.98
N GLY A 245 -13.94 0.13 2.86
CA GLY A 245 -15.20 0.88 2.86
C GLY A 245 -16.29 0.30 1.98
N VAL A 246 -16.14 -0.95 1.51
CA VAL A 246 -17.07 -1.64 0.61
C VAL A 246 -17.75 -2.79 1.34
N ASP A 247 -19.06 -2.92 1.18
CA ASP A 247 -19.86 -4.06 1.66
C ASP A 247 -19.70 -5.25 0.67
N TRP A 248 -18.74 -6.11 0.98
CA TRP A 248 -18.37 -7.28 0.17
C TRP A 248 -19.48 -8.31 0.06
N ASP A 249 -20.23 -8.53 1.13
CA ASP A 249 -21.31 -9.52 1.17
C ASP A 249 -22.44 -9.11 0.24
N THR A 250 -22.76 -7.83 0.20
CA THR A 250 -23.76 -7.30 -0.73
C THR A 250 -23.26 -7.33 -2.17
N CYS A 251 -21.97 -7.02 -2.42
CA CYS A 251 -21.40 -7.19 -3.77
C CYS A 251 -21.55 -8.63 -4.26
N ALA A 252 -21.22 -9.60 -3.42
CA ALA A 252 -21.33 -11.03 -3.75
C ALA A 252 -22.79 -11.43 -4.05
N ARG A 253 -23.73 -11.05 -3.19
CA ARG A 253 -25.16 -11.34 -3.35
C ARG A 253 -25.73 -10.74 -4.65
N ARG A 254 -25.30 -9.52 -4.98
CA ARG A 254 -25.72 -8.79 -6.18
C ARG A 254 -24.93 -9.17 -7.43
N LYS A 255 -23.93 -10.04 -7.31
CA LYS A 255 -23.01 -10.44 -8.37
C LYS A 255 -22.29 -9.25 -9.03
N ILE A 256 -22.05 -8.19 -8.27
CA ILE A 256 -21.28 -7.04 -8.73
C ILE A 256 -19.80 -7.39 -8.62
N LYS A 257 -19.05 -7.16 -9.69
CA LYS A 257 -17.60 -7.36 -9.68
C LYS A 257 -16.94 -6.37 -8.73
N ALA A 258 -16.34 -6.89 -7.67
CA ALA A 258 -15.68 -6.08 -6.66
C ALA A 258 -14.24 -6.57 -6.41
N ILE A 259 -13.30 -5.64 -6.25
CA ILE A 259 -11.87 -5.92 -6.09
C ILE A 259 -11.34 -5.17 -4.87
N ARG A 260 -10.68 -5.88 -3.97
CA ARG A 260 -9.86 -5.27 -2.92
C ARG A 260 -8.43 -5.13 -3.44
N ALA A 261 -8.04 -3.90 -3.76
CA ALA A 261 -6.78 -3.61 -4.43
C ALA A 261 -5.76 -3.02 -3.44
N LEU A 262 -5.14 -3.89 -2.65
CA LEU A 262 -4.11 -3.53 -1.68
C LEU A 262 -2.72 -3.90 -2.18
N GLY A 263 -1.69 -3.17 -1.70
CA GLY A 263 -0.29 -3.46 -2.03
C GLY A 263 0.10 -3.19 -3.48
N LEU A 264 -0.64 -2.35 -4.17
CA LEU A 264 -0.46 -2.05 -5.59
C LEU A 264 0.97 -1.60 -5.98
N PRO A 265 1.66 -0.75 -5.20
CA PRO A 265 3.04 -0.39 -5.53
C PRO A 265 3.99 -1.60 -5.61
N GLY A 266 3.86 -2.55 -4.67
CA GLY A 266 4.65 -3.78 -4.69
C GLY A 266 4.30 -4.73 -5.84
N LYS A 267 3.05 -4.68 -6.32
CA LYS A 267 2.57 -5.52 -7.41
C LYS A 267 2.96 -4.98 -8.79
N TYR A 268 2.84 -3.67 -9.02
CA TYR A 268 2.92 -3.07 -10.34
C TYR A 268 4.19 -2.24 -10.59
N SER A 269 4.81 -1.73 -9.52
CA SER A 269 6.02 -0.89 -9.59
C SER A 269 6.95 -1.15 -8.41
N PRO A 270 7.42 -2.41 -8.24
CA PRO A 270 8.21 -2.79 -7.08
C PRO A 270 9.54 -2.03 -6.99
N GLU A 271 10.18 -1.73 -8.12
CA GLU A 271 11.42 -0.95 -8.15
C GLU A 271 11.22 0.48 -7.66
N THR A 272 10.25 1.21 -8.22
CA THR A 272 9.92 2.56 -7.75
C THR A 272 9.49 2.57 -6.29
N ALA A 273 8.71 1.57 -5.87
CA ALA A 273 8.32 1.45 -4.47
C ALA A 273 9.52 1.17 -3.54
N ALA A 274 10.53 0.43 -4.01
CA ALA A 274 11.77 0.19 -3.31
C ALA A 274 12.63 1.46 -3.20
N GLU A 275 12.76 2.22 -4.31
CA GLU A 275 13.44 3.53 -4.33
C GLU A 275 12.85 4.48 -3.28
N ILE A 276 11.51 4.56 -3.21
CA ILE A 276 10.82 5.40 -2.23
C ILE A 276 11.17 5.00 -0.80
N VAL A 277 11.20 3.68 -0.50
CA VAL A 277 11.61 3.17 0.82
C VAL A 277 13.07 3.51 1.08
N LYS A 278 13.97 3.20 0.13
CA LYS A 278 15.41 3.44 0.25
C LYS A 278 15.72 4.90 0.56
N GLU A 279 15.23 5.81 -0.26
CA GLU A 279 15.46 7.24 -0.10
C GLU A 279 14.93 7.76 1.24
N THR A 280 13.75 7.27 1.68
CA THR A 280 13.18 7.65 2.97
C THR A 280 14.01 7.12 4.14
N VAL A 281 14.48 5.86 4.06
CA VAL A 281 15.35 5.25 5.07
C VAL A 281 16.68 6.00 5.17
N MET A 282 17.30 6.29 4.02
CA MET A 282 18.58 7.02 3.99
C MET A 282 18.44 8.44 4.53
N LEU A 283 17.36 9.14 4.15
CA LEU A 283 17.08 10.48 4.68
C LEU A 283 16.94 10.48 6.22
N ILE A 284 16.20 9.53 6.77
CA ILE A 284 16.02 9.42 8.23
C ILE A 284 17.36 9.10 8.93
N LEU A 285 18.22 8.29 8.30
CA LEU A 285 19.55 7.99 8.85
C LEU A 285 20.49 9.20 8.81
N GLU A 286 20.34 10.10 7.84
CA GLU A 286 21.16 11.32 7.72
C GLU A 286 20.71 12.42 8.70
N GLU A 287 19.44 12.44 9.08
CA GLU A 287 18.85 13.43 9.99
C GLU A 287 18.98 13.06 11.48
N GLY A 288 19.26 11.82 11.82
CA GLY A 288 19.37 11.27 13.20
C GLY A 288 20.78 11.03 13.63
#